data_eac013e8f404b8c26948efb862f05690
#
_entry.id   eac013e8f404b8c26948efb862f05690
#
_cell.length_a   1.000
_cell.length_b   1.000
_cell.length_c   1.000
_cell.angle_alpha   90.00
_cell.angle_beta   90.00
_cell.angle_gamma   90.00
#
_symmetry.space_group_name_H-M   'P 1'
#
loop_
_entity.id
_entity.type
_entity.pdbx_description
1 polymer ?
#
loop_
_entity_poly.entity_id
_entity_poly.type
_entity_poly.pdbx_seq_one_letter_code
_entity_poly.pdbx_strand_id
1 'polypeptide(L)'
;MQSMYRGLKDLNVRDERIHYEFFGPGATLLEDDPGRSQGLVGDLENSGPVTVKFARSNKQGIWDPSKGTLLELAESMGLRPAYSCRSGICGTCETLVESGQVAYTNPPLADQPPNTALICCSYPGTPPGDPPSTPDQDLVLDL
;
A
#
# COMPACT_ATOMS: atom_id res chain seq x y z
N MET A 1 1.94 16.57 -13.94
CA MET A 1 0.70 17.31 -13.68
C MET A 1 0.90 18.53 -12.79
N GLN A 2 1.66 18.47 -11.71
CA GLN A 2 1.95 19.63 -10.83
C GLN A 2 2.55 20.84 -11.60
N SER A 3 3.38 20.59 -12.59
CA SER A 3 4.01 21.65 -13.41
C SER A 3 3.00 22.44 -14.23
N MET A 4 1.97 21.76 -14.78
CA MET A 4 0.88 22.42 -15.52
C MET A 4 -0.03 23.21 -14.60
N TYR A 5 -0.34 22.69 -13.42
CA TYR A 5 -1.14 23.39 -12.42
C TYR A 5 -0.47 24.71 -11.99
N ARG A 6 0.84 24.66 -11.67
CA ARG A 6 1.62 25.87 -11.33
C ARG A 6 1.60 26.88 -12.47
N GLY A 7 1.79 26.42 -13.71
CA GLY A 7 1.73 27.31 -14.89
C GLY A 7 0.37 27.98 -15.07
N LEU A 8 -0.73 27.28 -14.78
CA LEU A 8 -2.08 27.86 -14.83
C LEU A 8 -2.30 28.88 -13.70
N LYS A 9 -1.71 28.67 -12.53
CA LYS A 9 -1.75 29.63 -11.41
C LYS A 9 -0.94 30.88 -11.73
N ASP A 10 0.23 30.76 -12.37
CA ASP A 10 1.04 31.89 -12.82
C ASP A 10 0.32 32.75 -13.87
N LEU A 11 -0.56 32.13 -14.67
CA LEU A 11 -1.47 32.79 -15.61
C LEU A 11 -2.75 33.36 -14.95
N ASN A 12 -2.80 33.36 -13.62
CA ASN A 12 -3.93 33.86 -12.84
C ASN A 12 -5.28 33.15 -13.10
N VAL A 13 -5.22 31.87 -13.49
CA VAL A 13 -6.42 31.03 -13.63
C VAL A 13 -6.92 30.66 -12.23
N ARG A 14 -8.21 30.90 -11.97
CA ARG A 14 -8.85 30.55 -10.69
C ARG A 14 -8.97 29.04 -10.54
N ASP A 15 -8.77 28.53 -9.31
CA ASP A 15 -8.85 27.10 -8.99
C ASP A 15 -10.16 26.44 -9.44
N GLU A 16 -11.27 27.20 -9.33
CA GLU A 16 -12.62 26.75 -9.75
C GLU A 16 -12.72 26.44 -11.25
N ARG A 17 -11.76 26.90 -12.06
CA ARG A 17 -11.69 26.67 -13.51
C ARG A 17 -10.68 25.60 -13.91
N ILE A 18 -9.94 25.05 -12.95
CA ILE A 18 -8.95 24.00 -13.18
C ILE A 18 -9.63 22.67 -12.82
N HIS A 19 -10.08 21.96 -13.82
CA HIS A 19 -10.64 20.62 -13.67
C HIS A 19 -9.58 19.59 -14.06
N TYR A 20 -9.41 18.56 -13.24
CA TYR A 20 -8.49 17.47 -13.50
C TYR A 20 -9.10 16.14 -13.07
N GLU A 21 -8.75 15.10 -13.77
CA GLU A 21 -9.12 13.74 -13.42
C GLU A 21 -7.86 12.95 -13.05
N PHE A 22 -7.93 12.21 -11.96
CA PHE A 22 -6.86 11.31 -11.55
C PHE A 22 -7.11 9.90 -12.08
N PHE A 23 -6.12 9.39 -12.79
CA PHE A 23 -6.06 7.99 -13.17
C PHE A 23 -4.91 7.32 -12.39
N GLY A 24 -5.16 6.99 -11.11
CA GLY A 24 -4.17 6.32 -10.29
C GLY A 24 -4.19 6.74 -8.81
N PRO A 25 -3.49 6.05 -7.92
CA PRO A 25 -3.48 6.37 -6.50
C PRO A 25 -2.73 7.67 -6.22
N GLY A 26 -3.47 8.60 -5.70
CA GLY A 26 -3.10 9.57 -4.71
C GLY A 26 -1.94 10.52 -4.93
N ALA A 27 -1.88 11.26 -6.03
CA ALA A 27 -1.18 12.53 -5.99
C ALA A 27 -2.21 13.66 -5.98
N THR A 28 -2.44 14.27 -4.85
CA THR A 28 -3.21 15.53 -4.79
C THR A 28 -2.36 16.64 -5.38
N LEU A 29 -2.95 17.45 -6.27
CA LEU A 29 -2.29 18.64 -6.83
C LEU A 29 -2.16 19.77 -5.80
N LEU A 30 -2.90 19.66 -4.71
CA LEU A 30 -2.92 20.63 -3.62
C LEU A 30 -1.99 20.15 -2.51
N GLU A 31 -0.81 20.76 -2.41
CA GLU A 31 0.19 20.49 -1.35
C GLU A 31 -0.20 21.06 0.02
N ASP A 32 -1.34 21.73 0.15
CA ASP A 32 -1.69 22.55 1.32
C ASP A 32 -2.88 22.01 2.15
N ASP A 33 -3.06 20.69 2.23
CA ASP A 33 -3.93 20.14 3.28
C ASP A 33 -3.06 19.45 4.36
N PRO A 34 -2.66 20.20 5.41
CA PRO A 34 -1.82 19.65 6.49
C PRO A 34 -2.53 18.58 7.33
N GLY A 35 -3.82 18.35 7.09
CA GLY A 35 -4.61 17.34 7.82
C GLY A 35 -4.64 15.96 7.18
N ARG A 36 -4.25 15.82 5.90
CA ARG A 36 -4.38 14.55 5.17
C ARG A 36 -3.07 13.78 4.98
N SER A 37 -1.95 14.45 5.22
CA SER A 37 -0.61 13.84 5.04
C SER A 37 -0.04 13.19 6.30
N GLN A 38 -0.71 13.27 7.45
CA GLN A 38 -0.14 12.83 8.74
C GLN A 38 -0.65 11.48 9.25
N GLY A 39 -1.31 10.68 8.41
CA GLY A 39 -2.00 9.49 8.96
C GLY A 39 -1.51 8.12 8.50
N LEU A 40 -0.67 7.97 7.49
CA LEU A 40 -0.51 6.65 6.87
C LEU A 40 0.91 6.29 6.38
N VAL A 41 1.89 7.08 6.68
CA VAL A 41 3.28 6.62 6.59
C VAL A 41 3.59 5.96 7.93
N GLY A 42 3.09 4.74 8.11
CA GLY A 42 3.63 3.87 9.14
C GLY A 42 5.14 3.76 8.89
N ASP A 43 5.91 3.80 9.96
CA ASP A 43 7.37 3.78 9.93
C ASP A 43 7.92 2.57 9.17
N LEU A 44 7.91 2.63 7.82
CA LEU A 44 8.58 1.65 6.95
C LEU A 44 10.06 1.53 7.32
N GLU A 45 10.66 2.66 7.75
CA GLU A 45 12.08 2.72 8.12
C GLU A 45 12.40 1.97 9.42
N ASN A 46 11.40 1.68 10.25
CA ASN A 46 11.58 1.03 11.55
C ASN A 46 11.06 -0.43 11.56
N SER A 47 10.54 -0.91 10.43
CA SER A 47 10.13 -2.30 10.28
C SER A 47 11.36 -3.17 10.05
N GLY A 48 11.76 -3.91 11.07
CA GLY A 48 12.78 -4.94 10.94
C GLY A 48 12.37 -6.03 9.93
N PRO A 49 13.28 -6.97 9.61
CA PRO A 49 12.95 -8.05 8.71
C PRO A 49 11.82 -8.91 9.30
N VAL A 50 10.77 -9.13 8.51
CA VAL A 50 9.59 -9.90 8.90
C VAL A 50 9.51 -11.17 8.06
N THR A 51 9.27 -12.32 8.70
CA THR A 51 9.03 -13.56 7.97
C THR A 51 7.62 -13.56 7.40
N VAL A 52 7.53 -13.71 6.09
CA VAL A 52 6.25 -13.85 5.36
C VAL A 52 6.13 -15.28 4.86
N LYS A 53 5.04 -15.94 5.23
CA LYS A 53 4.70 -17.30 4.82
C LYS A 53 3.53 -17.27 3.84
N PHE A 54 3.64 -18.04 2.77
CA PHE A 54 2.60 -18.26 1.78
C PHE A 54 2.07 -19.68 1.97
N ALA A 55 0.94 -19.80 2.69
CA ALA A 55 0.42 -21.07 3.20
C ALA A 55 0.10 -22.06 2.08
N ARG A 56 -0.60 -21.62 1.05
CA ARG A 56 -1.02 -22.47 -0.07
C ARG A 56 0.17 -22.99 -0.91
N SER A 57 1.18 -22.14 -1.09
CA SER A 57 2.39 -22.47 -1.87
C SER A 57 3.47 -23.13 -1.04
N ASN A 58 3.30 -23.23 0.28
CA ASN A 58 4.28 -23.73 1.24
C ASN A 58 5.67 -23.08 1.08
N LYS A 59 5.68 -21.77 0.77
CA LYS A 59 6.89 -20.95 0.65
C LYS A 59 6.95 -19.94 1.77
N GLN A 60 8.17 -19.56 2.11
CA GLN A 60 8.41 -18.47 3.06
C GLN A 60 9.59 -17.62 2.62
N GLY A 61 9.55 -16.36 2.93
CA GLY A 61 10.63 -15.41 2.64
C GLY A 61 10.74 -14.36 3.73
N ILE A 62 11.90 -13.73 3.79
CA ILE A 62 12.11 -12.59 4.66
C ILE A 62 11.81 -11.34 3.86
N TRP A 63 10.86 -10.57 4.35
CA TRP A 63 10.55 -9.25 3.85
C TRP A 63 11.38 -8.20 4.59
N ASP A 64 11.88 -7.24 3.88
CA ASP A 64 12.47 -6.01 4.38
C ASP A 64 12.01 -4.82 3.50
N PRO A 65 12.15 -3.58 3.93
CA PRO A 65 11.68 -2.41 3.17
C PRO A 65 12.20 -2.32 1.72
N SER A 66 13.35 -2.92 1.43
CA SER A 66 13.93 -2.96 0.08
C SER A 66 13.19 -3.90 -0.87
N LYS A 67 12.38 -4.82 -0.34
CA LYS A 67 11.60 -5.77 -1.11
C LYS A 67 10.31 -5.20 -1.68
N GLY A 68 9.97 -3.97 -1.28
CA GLY A 68 8.75 -3.33 -1.73
C GLY A 68 7.48 -3.96 -1.15
N THR A 69 6.47 -4.16 -1.98
CA THR A 69 5.16 -4.69 -1.57
C THR A 69 5.18 -6.22 -1.37
N LEU A 70 4.14 -6.73 -0.71
CA LEU A 70 3.95 -8.19 -0.57
C LEU A 70 3.79 -8.90 -1.91
N LEU A 71 3.23 -8.22 -2.93
CA LEU A 71 3.16 -8.74 -4.29
C LEU A 71 4.56 -8.92 -4.89
N GLU A 72 5.42 -7.91 -4.77
CA GLU A 72 6.79 -7.97 -5.28
C GLU A 72 7.62 -9.05 -4.57
N LEU A 73 7.44 -9.22 -3.26
CA LEU A 73 8.05 -10.33 -2.54
C LEU A 73 7.58 -11.67 -3.09
N ALA A 74 6.28 -11.87 -3.27
CA ALA A 74 5.72 -13.11 -3.82
C ALA A 74 6.25 -13.41 -5.23
N GLU A 75 6.29 -12.40 -6.09
CA GLU A 75 6.85 -12.52 -7.45
C GLU A 75 8.35 -12.87 -7.43
N SER A 76 9.13 -12.27 -6.53
CA SER A 76 10.57 -12.58 -6.38
C SER A 76 10.83 -14.03 -5.97
N MET A 77 9.87 -14.66 -5.30
CA MET A 77 9.90 -16.06 -4.90
C MET A 77 9.34 -17.02 -5.97
N GLY A 78 8.99 -16.48 -7.14
CA GLY A 78 8.43 -17.24 -8.26
C GLY A 78 6.98 -17.62 -8.09
N LEU A 79 6.24 -16.96 -7.19
CA LEU A 79 4.79 -17.04 -7.10
C LEU A 79 4.15 -16.16 -8.17
N ARG A 80 2.92 -16.50 -8.56
CA ARG A 80 2.16 -15.73 -9.55
C ARG A 80 0.77 -15.41 -9.00
N PRO A 81 0.68 -14.55 -7.99
CA PRO A 81 -0.61 -14.12 -7.48
C PRO A 81 -1.39 -13.34 -8.54
N ALA A 82 -2.71 -13.32 -8.42
CA ALA A 82 -3.54 -12.50 -9.28
C ALA A 82 -3.30 -11.01 -8.96
N TYR A 83 -3.12 -10.20 -9.98
CA TYR A 83 -3.04 -8.75 -9.86
C TYR A 83 -3.49 -8.06 -11.14
N SER A 84 -3.81 -6.76 -11.07
CA SER A 84 -4.15 -5.95 -12.22
C SER A 84 -3.60 -4.52 -12.08
N CYS A 85 -4.21 -3.66 -11.28
CA CYS A 85 -3.87 -2.23 -11.22
C CYS A 85 -2.56 -1.92 -10.49
N ARG A 86 -2.05 -2.78 -9.61
CA ARG A 86 -0.91 -2.56 -8.70
C ARG A 86 -1.02 -1.30 -7.83
N SER A 87 -2.23 -0.84 -7.56
CA SER A 87 -2.49 0.48 -6.94
C SER A 87 -3.57 0.45 -5.86
N GLY A 88 -4.05 -0.74 -5.46
CA GLY A 88 -5.07 -0.87 -4.43
C GLY A 88 -6.47 -0.39 -4.85
N ILE A 89 -6.78 -0.35 -6.16
CA ILE A 89 -8.04 0.17 -6.68
C ILE A 89 -8.98 -0.95 -7.14
N CYS A 90 -8.45 -1.99 -7.80
CA CYS A 90 -9.30 -2.99 -8.47
C CYS A 90 -9.67 -4.20 -7.62
N GLY A 91 -9.04 -4.40 -6.47
CA GLY A 91 -9.28 -5.55 -5.60
C GLY A 91 -8.72 -6.90 -6.10
N THR A 92 -8.22 -7.00 -7.34
CA THR A 92 -7.81 -8.28 -7.95
C THR A 92 -6.73 -9.04 -7.16
N CYS A 93 -5.87 -8.32 -6.43
CA CYS A 93 -4.79 -8.90 -5.62
C CYS A 93 -5.19 -9.16 -4.15
N GLU A 94 -6.49 -9.21 -3.87
CA GLU A 94 -6.99 -9.52 -2.54
C GLU A 94 -6.54 -10.92 -2.13
N THR A 95 -5.96 -11.02 -0.93
CA THR A 95 -5.42 -12.26 -0.37
C THR A 95 -5.82 -12.36 1.09
N LEU A 96 -6.24 -13.53 1.53
CA LEU A 96 -6.60 -13.76 2.93
C LEU A 96 -5.34 -13.72 3.82
N VAL A 97 -5.44 -13.02 4.93
CA VAL A 97 -4.41 -12.96 5.99
C VAL A 97 -4.81 -13.96 7.07
N GLU A 98 -4.07 -15.05 7.17
CA GLU A 98 -4.32 -16.07 8.20
C GLU A 98 -3.75 -15.69 9.56
N SER A 99 -2.60 -15.00 9.55
CA SER A 99 -1.93 -14.54 10.76
C SER A 99 -1.06 -13.31 10.47
N GLY A 100 -0.87 -12.48 11.47
CA GLY A 100 -0.08 -11.26 11.36
C GLY A 100 -0.91 -10.04 10.95
N GLN A 101 -0.24 -8.94 10.68
CA GLN A 101 -0.87 -7.68 10.30
C GLN A 101 -0.18 -7.10 9.07
N VAL A 102 -0.93 -6.35 8.30
CA VAL A 102 -0.43 -5.62 7.13
C VAL A 102 -0.70 -4.12 7.29
N ALA A 103 0.21 -3.34 6.78
CA ALA A 103 0.06 -1.90 6.68
C ALA A 103 0.10 -1.47 5.21
N TYR A 104 -0.33 -0.24 4.95
CA TYR A 104 -0.41 0.33 3.61
C TYR A 104 0.34 1.65 3.56
N THR A 105 1.09 1.89 2.49
CA THR A 105 1.70 3.21 2.24
C THR A 105 0.63 4.27 1.97
N ASN A 106 -0.42 3.88 1.24
CA ASN A 106 -1.59 4.71 0.99
C ASN A 106 -2.84 3.86 1.21
N PRO A 107 -3.91 4.42 1.77
CA PRO A 107 -5.15 3.67 1.95
C PRO A 107 -5.67 3.20 0.59
N PRO A 108 -5.93 1.90 0.44
CA PRO A 108 -6.51 1.39 -0.80
C PRO A 108 -7.93 1.91 -0.98
N LEU A 109 -8.34 2.06 -2.24
CA LEU A 109 -9.69 2.49 -2.61
C LEU A 109 -10.66 1.31 -2.77
N ALA A 110 -10.15 0.10 -3.03
CA ALA A 110 -10.98 -1.08 -3.07
C ALA A 110 -11.45 -1.47 -1.66
N ASP A 111 -12.69 -1.91 -1.58
CA ASP A 111 -13.23 -2.49 -0.34
C ASP A 111 -12.42 -3.71 0.05
N GLN A 112 -12.16 -3.84 1.33
CA GLN A 112 -11.42 -4.96 1.89
C GLN A 112 -12.30 -5.70 2.89
N PRO A 113 -12.65 -6.96 2.61
CA PRO A 113 -13.24 -7.83 3.62
C PRO A 113 -12.33 -7.97 4.84
N PRO A 114 -12.88 -8.27 6.02
CA PRO A 114 -12.07 -8.53 7.21
C PRO A 114 -11.09 -9.68 6.96
N ASN A 115 -9.90 -9.56 7.50
CA ASN A 115 -8.80 -10.53 7.34
C ASN A 115 -8.31 -10.69 5.89
N THR A 116 -8.45 -9.70 5.04
CA THR A 116 -7.84 -9.71 3.71
C THR A 116 -6.87 -8.54 3.54
N ALA A 117 -5.96 -8.69 2.60
CA ALA A 117 -4.99 -7.66 2.22
C ALA A 117 -4.88 -7.52 0.71
N LEU A 118 -4.73 -6.30 0.24
CA LEU A 118 -4.38 -6.01 -1.14
C LEU A 118 -2.85 -6.02 -1.28
N ILE A 119 -2.30 -7.18 -1.60
CA ILE A 119 -0.84 -7.41 -1.57
C ILE A 119 -0.04 -6.52 -2.52
N CYS A 120 -0.67 -5.89 -3.50
CA CYS A 120 0.00 -4.98 -4.44
C CYS A 120 0.38 -3.60 -3.85
N CYS A 121 -0.19 -3.24 -2.71
CA CYS A 121 0.04 -1.95 -2.06
C CYS A 121 0.22 -2.06 -0.54
N SER A 122 0.35 -3.28 -0.02
CA SER A 122 0.58 -3.56 1.39
C SER A 122 1.97 -4.13 1.65
N TYR A 123 2.38 -4.03 2.89
CA TYR A 123 3.62 -4.58 3.43
C TYR A 123 3.38 -5.13 4.85
N PRO A 124 4.24 -6.01 5.38
CA PRO A 124 4.12 -6.46 6.76
C PRO A 124 4.26 -5.29 7.73
N GLY A 125 3.35 -5.15 8.66
CA GLY A 125 3.41 -4.06 9.62
C GLY A 125 2.11 -3.87 10.36
N THR A 126 2.17 -3.07 11.43
CA THR A 126 1.00 -2.73 12.22
C THR A 126 0.30 -1.52 11.61
N PRO A 127 -1.01 -1.58 11.35
CA PRO A 127 -1.78 -0.42 10.93
C PRO A 127 -1.69 0.72 11.94
N PRO A 128 -1.73 1.98 11.52
CA PRO A 128 -1.75 3.11 12.43
C PRO A 128 -2.97 3.03 13.36
N GLY A 129 -2.72 3.05 14.67
CA GLY A 129 -3.76 2.95 15.71
C GLY A 129 -3.91 1.60 16.38
N ASP A 130 -3.29 0.56 15.84
CA ASP A 130 -3.23 -0.75 16.49
C ASP A 130 -1.98 -0.91 17.37
N PRO A 131 -2.04 -1.76 18.40
CA PRO A 131 -0.87 -2.05 19.21
C PRO A 131 0.22 -2.69 18.32
N PRO A 132 1.51 -2.34 18.53
CA PRO A 132 2.58 -2.89 17.72
C PRO A 132 2.56 -4.42 17.79
N SER A 133 2.56 -5.04 16.63
CA SER A 133 2.75 -6.48 16.52
C SER A 133 4.09 -6.84 17.16
N THR A 134 4.10 -7.91 17.96
CA THR A 134 5.35 -8.40 18.53
C THR A 134 6.33 -8.71 17.40
N PRO A 135 7.63 -8.38 17.55
CA PRO A 135 8.62 -8.57 16.47
C PRO A 135 8.82 -10.02 16.02
N ASP A 136 8.11 -10.95 16.65
CA ASP A 136 8.21 -12.40 16.41
C ASP A 136 6.96 -12.95 15.69
N GLN A 137 6.08 -12.07 15.17
CA GLN A 137 4.84 -12.52 14.54
C GLN A 137 5.00 -12.63 13.03
N ASP A 138 5.13 -13.87 12.55
CA ASP A 138 5.12 -14.19 11.12
C ASP A 138 3.82 -13.71 10.46
N LEU A 139 3.93 -13.09 9.30
CA LEU A 139 2.79 -12.82 8.44
C LEU A 139 2.47 -14.05 7.59
N VAL A 140 1.25 -14.57 7.69
CA VAL A 140 0.81 -15.74 6.93
C VAL A 140 -0.30 -15.33 5.96
N LEU A 141 -0.07 -15.57 4.68
CA LEU A 141 -1.00 -15.27 3.59
C LEU A 141 -1.43 -16.55 2.90
N ASP A 142 -2.73 -16.67 2.57
CA ASP A 142 -3.29 -17.79 1.79
C ASP A 142 -2.97 -17.64 0.30
N LEU A 143 -1.72 -17.91 -0.07
CA LEU A 143 -1.21 -17.73 -1.41
C LEU A 143 -0.31 -18.90 -1.85
#